data_2646da4e52b6654551e5b5dcabb673ab
#
_entry.id   2646da4e52b6654551e5b5dcabb673ab
#
_cell.length_a   1.000
_cell.length_b   1.000
_cell.length_c   1.000
_cell.angle_alpha   90.00
_cell.angle_beta   90.00
_cell.angle_gamma   90.00
#
_symmetry.space_group_name_H-M   'P 1'
#
loop_
_entity.id
_entity.type
_entity.pdbx_description
1 polymer ?
#
loop_
_entity_poly.entity_id
_entity_poly.type
_entity_poly.pdbx_seq_one_letter_code
_entity_poly.pdbx_strand_id
1 'polypeptide(L)'
;QGYALRAPHAWFDLDEYLSLTRLGRATLEQGRPDVATLHLAAALALWRGAALGSGTEFLAETEVAALEESRLSTQELWVEAELSLGRCRGLIAELTSLVAAHPLRERFRAQLMTALWRSHRRADALRTFFEGRELLADELGVDPSPLLTELYEEIVAEPADGPTVPGASADGPTGPVGPRAPAPARLPPDLADFTGRRTEAAR
;
A
#
# COMPACT_ATOMS: atom_id res chain seq x y z
N GLN A 1 1.29 -8.11 46.15
CA GLN A 1 2.56 -8.85 46.08
C GLN A 1 2.76 -9.17 44.59
N GLY A 2 3.81 -8.61 43.95
CA GLY A 2 4.17 -8.86 42.56
C GLY A 2 5.44 -9.69 42.49
N TYR A 3 5.59 -10.48 41.44
CA TYR A 3 6.80 -11.20 41.09
C TYR A 3 7.62 -10.42 40.10
N ALA A 4 8.91 -10.28 40.32
CA ALA A 4 9.85 -9.68 39.36
C ALA A 4 10.76 -10.78 38.79
N LEU A 5 10.70 -11.01 37.50
CA LEU A 5 11.63 -11.88 36.78
C LEU A 5 12.90 -11.08 36.47
N ARG A 6 14.05 -11.50 37.05
CA ARG A 6 15.35 -10.94 36.70
C ARG A 6 16.07 -11.90 35.76
N ALA A 7 16.13 -11.54 34.48
CA ALA A 7 16.79 -12.33 33.45
C ALA A 7 17.83 -11.44 32.71
N PRO A 8 18.99 -11.14 33.30
CA PRO A 8 19.95 -10.16 32.79
C PRO A 8 20.58 -10.53 31.44
N HIS A 9 20.38 -11.76 30.98
CA HIS A 9 20.85 -12.25 29.69
C HIS A 9 19.70 -12.78 28.79
N ALA A 10 18.45 -12.51 29.16
CA ALA A 10 17.32 -12.90 28.34
C ALA A 10 17.21 -11.93 27.16
N TRP A 11 17.08 -12.50 25.98
CA TRP A 11 16.71 -11.76 24.78
C TRP A 11 15.18 -11.62 24.75
N PHE A 12 14.71 -10.37 24.59
CA PHE A 12 13.30 -10.08 24.45
C PHE A 12 13.04 -9.60 23.02
N ASP A 13 12.16 -10.28 22.31
CA ASP A 13 11.76 -9.95 20.97
C ASP A 13 11.14 -8.53 20.86
N LEU A 14 10.47 -8.05 21.91
CA LEU A 14 9.97 -6.68 21.96
C LEU A 14 11.09 -5.62 21.94
N ASP A 15 12.16 -5.82 22.70
CA ASP A 15 13.29 -4.88 22.73
C ASP A 15 14.00 -4.84 21.38
N GLU A 16 14.16 -6.00 20.73
CA GLU A 16 14.72 -6.12 19.40
C GLU A 16 13.81 -5.45 18.36
N TYR A 17 12.49 -5.72 18.43
CA TYR A 17 11.50 -5.08 17.56
C TYR A 17 11.57 -3.55 17.65
N LEU A 18 11.55 -2.99 18.88
CA LEU A 18 11.63 -1.55 19.10
C LEU A 18 12.96 -0.95 18.62
N SER A 19 14.07 -1.68 18.79
CA SER A 19 15.39 -1.26 18.31
C SER A 19 15.43 -1.22 16.79
N LEU A 20 14.99 -2.29 16.11
CA LEU A 20 14.94 -2.37 14.64
C LEU A 20 13.99 -1.32 14.04
N THR A 21 12.84 -1.09 14.65
CA THR A 21 11.90 -0.06 14.21
C THR A 21 12.52 1.34 14.29
N ARG A 22 13.23 1.66 15.37
CA ARG A 22 13.94 2.93 15.52
C ARG A 22 15.05 3.11 14.47
N LEU A 23 15.84 2.06 14.23
CA LEU A 23 16.89 2.07 13.21
C LEU A 23 16.30 2.25 11.80
N GLY A 24 15.21 1.53 11.49
CA GLY A 24 14.52 1.66 10.22
C GLY A 24 13.99 3.07 9.98
N ARG A 25 13.36 3.68 10.99
CA ARG A 25 12.89 5.07 10.92
C ARG A 25 14.06 6.03 10.69
N ALA A 26 15.11 5.95 11.50
CA ALA A 26 16.26 6.83 11.40
C ALA A 26 16.98 6.72 10.04
N THR A 27 17.09 5.51 9.48
CA THR A 27 17.71 5.30 8.16
C THR A 27 16.82 5.81 7.02
N LEU A 28 15.49 5.74 7.16
CA LEU A 28 14.55 6.32 6.22
C LEU A 28 14.64 7.85 6.21
N GLU A 29 14.68 8.48 7.38
CA GLU A 29 14.87 9.93 7.55
C GLU A 29 16.22 10.42 6.98
N GLN A 30 17.24 9.57 6.96
CA GLN A 30 18.55 9.83 6.34
C GLN A 30 18.53 9.63 4.81
N GLY A 31 17.40 9.33 4.20
CA GLY A 31 17.27 9.08 2.77
C GLY A 31 17.90 7.74 2.31
N ARG A 32 17.94 6.75 3.19
CA ARG A 32 18.49 5.41 2.92
C ARG A 32 17.39 4.34 2.99
N PRO A 33 16.42 4.36 2.05
CA PRO A 33 15.29 3.44 2.07
C PRO A 33 15.70 1.96 1.89
N ASP A 34 16.83 1.69 1.22
CA ASP A 34 17.41 0.36 1.04
C ASP A 34 17.80 -0.30 2.38
N VAL A 35 18.34 0.47 3.30
CA VAL A 35 18.71 -0.01 4.64
C VAL A 35 17.48 -0.02 5.55
N ALA A 36 16.61 1.00 5.43
CA ALA A 36 15.39 1.09 6.21
C ALA A 36 14.50 -0.13 6.00
N THR A 37 14.30 -0.55 4.75
CA THR A 37 13.46 -1.73 4.43
C THR A 37 13.97 -3.00 5.10
N LEU A 38 15.30 -3.19 5.21
CA LEU A 38 15.89 -4.35 5.87
C LEU A 38 15.60 -4.37 7.39
N HIS A 39 15.77 -3.24 8.06
CA HIS A 39 15.50 -3.14 9.49
C HIS A 39 14.01 -3.30 9.79
N LEU A 40 13.14 -2.64 9.02
CA LEU A 40 11.69 -2.68 9.23
C LEU A 40 11.11 -4.07 8.89
N ALA A 41 11.59 -4.72 7.84
CA ALA A 41 11.21 -6.10 7.53
C ALA A 41 11.63 -7.07 8.63
N ALA A 42 12.85 -6.92 9.17
CA ALA A 42 13.33 -7.72 10.29
C ALA A 42 12.49 -7.49 11.55
N ALA A 43 12.11 -6.24 11.84
CA ALA A 43 11.21 -5.91 12.94
C ALA A 43 9.84 -6.59 12.79
N LEU A 44 9.24 -6.50 11.60
CA LEU A 44 7.94 -7.11 11.32
C LEU A 44 7.99 -8.65 11.36
N ALA A 45 9.12 -9.26 10.99
CA ALA A 45 9.31 -10.71 11.03
C ALA A 45 9.34 -11.30 12.46
N LEU A 46 9.53 -10.47 13.50
CA LEU A 46 9.43 -10.90 14.90
C LEU A 46 7.97 -11.18 15.31
N TRP A 47 7.01 -10.64 14.57
CA TRP A 47 5.58 -10.87 14.82
C TRP A 47 5.13 -12.22 14.25
N ARG A 48 4.74 -13.14 15.14
CA ARG A 48 4.28 -14.49 14.77
C ARG A 48 2.76 -14.67 14.90
N GLY A 49 2.04 -13.57 15.07
CA GLY A 49 0.58 -13.55 15.27
C GLY A 49 0.14 -12.25 15.93
N ALA A 50 -1.01 -12.29 16.59
CA ALA A 50 -1.49 -11.17 17.40
C ALA A 50 -0.55 -10.89 18.56
N ALA A 51 -0.52 -9.63 19.02
CA ALA A 51 0.30 -9.24 20.16
C ALA A 51 0.03 -10.16 21.36
N LEU A 52 1.12 -10.71 21.92
CA LEU A 52 1.10 -11.52 23.15
C LEU A 52 0.28 -12.82 23.10
N GLY A 53 -0.26 -13.20 21.95
CA GLY A 53 -0.94 -14.46 21.71
C GLY A 53 -2.09 -14.74 22.71
N SER A 54 -2.19 -15.97 23.22
CA SER A 54 -3.22 -16.38 24.17
C SER A 54 -2.95 -15.94 25.62
N GLY A 55 -1.84 -15.25 25.90
CA GLY A 55 -1.46 -14.76 27.23
C GLY A 55 -2.11 -13.44 27.65
N THR A 56 -3.01 -12.90 26.83
CA THR A 56 -3.60 -11.57 27.01
C THR A 56 -4.55 -11.43 28.21
N GLU A 57 -4.99 -12.53 28.81
CA GLU A 57 -5.90 -12.50 29.99
C GLU A 57 -5.31 -11.72 31.20
N PHE A 58 -4.00 -11.53 31.24
CA PHE A 58 -3.29 -10.89 32.35
C PHE A 58 -2.72 -9.51 32.03
N LEU A 59 -2.85 -9.04 30.79
CA LEU A 59 -2.32 -7.76 30.34
C LEU A 59 -3.47 -6.78 30.11
N ALA A 60 -3.21 -5.51 30.40
CA ALA A 60 -4.18 -4.49 30.13
C ALA A 60 -4.45 -4.42 28.63
N GLU A 61 -5.72 -4.38 28.20
CA GLU A 61 -6.13 -4.26 26.80
C GLU A 61 -5.42 -3.07 26.09
N THR A 62 -5.10 -2.04 26.86
CA THR A 62 -4.33 -0.87 26.41
C THR A 62 -2.92 -1.20 25.95
N GLU A 63 -2.23 -2.16 26.58
CA GLU A 63 -0.88 -2.57 26.19
C GLU A 63 -0.90 -3.36 24.89
N VAL A 64 -1.88 -4.24 24.72
CA VAL A 64 -2.10 -4.98 23.48
C VAL A 64 -2.40 -4.01 22.32
N ALA A 65 -3.32 -3.07 22.54
CA ALA A 65 -3.67 -2.05 21.54
C ALA A 65 -2.46 -1.19 21.16
N ALA A 66 -1.63 -0.80 22.13
CA ALA A 66 -0.43 -0.01 21.86
C ALA A 66 0.61 -0.79 21.03
N LEU A 67 0.76 -2.10 21.27
CA LEU A 67 1.66 -2.95 20.51
C LEU A 67 1.16 -3.14 19.06
N GLU A 68 -0.14 -3.41 18.86
CA GLU A 68 -0.72 -3.52 17.52
C GLU A 68 -0.62 -2.19 16.76
N GLU A 69 -0.85 -1.05 17.41
CA GLU A 69 -0.67 0.26 16.79
C GLU A 69 0.81 0.51 16.40
N SER A 70 1.75 0.09 17.26
CA SER A 70 3.18 0.13 16.94
C SER A 70 3.51 -0.73 15.71
N ARG A 71 2.92 -1.92 15.60
CA ARG A 71 3.07 -2.80 14.44
C ARG A 71 2.57 -2.15 13.16
N LEU A 72 1.36 -1.59 13.18
CA LEU A 72 0.79 -0.90 12.02
C LEU A 72 1.65 0.31 11.60
N SER A 73 2.14 1.09 12.57
CA SER A 73 3.05 2.20 12.30
C SER A 73 4.39 1.74 11.69
N THR A 74 4.92 0.60 12.13
CA THR A 74 6.13 -0.01 11.54
C THR A 74 5.87 -0.48 10.11
N GLN A 75 4.69 -1.02 9.84
CA GLN A 75 4.26 -1.45 8.51
C GLN A 75 4.12 -0.28 7.54
N GLU A 76 3.59 0.86 8.00
CA GLU A 76 3.56 2.12 7.22
C GLU A 76 4.97 2.59 6.83
N LEU A 77 5.91 2.56 7.76
CA LEU A 77 7.31 2.93 7.48
C LEU A 77 7.98 1.99 6.48
N TRP A 78 7.71 0.69 6.61
CA TRP A 78 8.24 -0.31 5.67
C TRP A 78 7.69 -0.08 4.26
N VAL A 79 6.39 0.12 4.12
CA VAL A 79 5.75 0.46 2.84
C VAL A 79 6.33 1.75 2.26
N GLU A 80 6.54 2.78 3.08
CA GLU A 80 7.14 4.04 2.65
C GLU A 80 8.57 3.83 2.09
N ALA A 81 9.38 3.01 2.76
CA ALA A 81 10.71 2.64 2.27
C ALA A 81 10.65 1.89 0.93
N GLU A 82 9.76 0.92 0.78
CA GLU A 82 9.56 0.17 -0.46
C GLU A 82 9.06 1.07 -1.61
N LEU A 83 8.12 1.99 -1.34
CA LEU A 83 7.64 2.98 -2.30
C LEU A 83 8.76 3.92 -2.75
N SER A 84 9.65 4.31 -1.83
CA SER A 84 10.81 5.15 -2.14
C SER A 84 11.82 4.45 -3.03
N LEU A 85 11.88 3.11 -2.98
CA LEU A 85 12.69 2.26 -3.87
C LEU A 85 11.99 1.97 -5.22
N GLY A 86 10.80 2.50 -5.44
CA GLY A 86 10.02 2.27 -6.67
C GLY A 86 9.38 0.88 -6.77
N ARG A 87 9.34 0.10 -5.68
CA ARG A 87 8.79 -1.27 -5.66
C ARG A 87 7.27 -1.31 -5.53
N CYS A 88 6.59 -0.44 -6.28
CA CYS A 88 5.16 -0.16 -6.13
C CYS A 88 4.25 -1.36 -6.43
N ARG A 89 4.52 -2.09 -7.54
CA ARG A 89 3.62 -3.16 -8.02
C ARG A 89 3.46 -4.32 -7.03
N GLY A 90 4.54 -4.68 -6.34
CA GLY A 90 4.52 -5.76 -5.35
C GLY A 90 3.69 -5.44 -4.12
N LEU A 91 3.54 -4.16 -3.78
CA LEU A 91 2.83 -3.69 -2.60
C LEU A 91 1.31 -3.61 -2.75
N ILE A 92 0.79 -3.55 -4.00
CA ILE A 92 -0.63 -3.25 -4.24
C ILE A 92 -1.54 -4.27 -3.54
N ALA A 93 -1.25 -5.57 -3.64
CA ALA A 93 -2.08 -6.60 -3.03
C ALA A 93 -2.07 -6.52 -1.49
N GLU A 94 -0.90 -6.31 -0.90
CA GLU A 94 -0.75 -6.15 0.55
C GLU A 94 -1.46 -4.89 1.05
N LEU A 95 -1.23 -3.75 0.39
CA LEU A 95 -1.90 -2.50 0.73
C LEU A 95 -3.42 -2.56 0.57
N THR A 96 -3.92 -3.28 -0.44
CA THR A 96 -5.36 -3.51 -0.58
C THR A 96 -5.92 -4.26 0.63
N SER A 97 -5.20 -5.29 1.10
CA SER A 97 -5.60 -6.04 2.31
C SER A 97 -5.53 -5.18 3.57
N LEU A 98 -4.50 -4.33 3.71
CA LEU A 98 -4.34 -3.42 4.84
C LEU A 98 -5.44 -2.35 4.88
N VAL A 99 -5.79 -1.77 3.75
CA VAL A 99 -6.90 -0.80 3.63
C VAL A 99 -8.23 -1.46 3.98
N ALA A 100 -8.45 -2.71 3.58
CA ALA A 100 -9.66 -3.46 3.93
C ALA A 100 -9.73 -3.78 5.44
N ALA A 101 -8.59 -4.13 6.05
CA ALA A 101 -8.52 -4.44 7.48
C ALA A 101 -8.57 -3.18 8.38
N HIS A 102 -8.08 -2.05 7.88
CA HIS A 102 -7.98 -0.78 8.62
C HIS A 102 -8.55 0.38 7.78
N PRO A 103 -9.87 0.38 7.50
CA PRO A 103 -10.47 1.25 6.49
C PRO A 103 -10.40 2.74 6.83
N LEU A 104 -10.34 3.10 8.11
CA LEU A 104 -10.22 4.49 8.57
C LEU A 104 -8.75 4.98 8.68
N ARG A 105 -7.78 4.10 8.38
CA ARG A 105 -6.36 4.46 8.44
C ARG A 105 -5.91 5.08 7.11
N GLU A 106 -6.03 6.39 7.02
CA GLU A 106 -5.81 7.15 5.79
C GLU A 106 -4.39 6.97 5.22
N ARG A 107 -3.38 6.72 6.07
CA ARG A 107 -1.99 6.54 5.60
C ARG A 107 -1.83 5.31 4.70
N PHE A 108 -2.43 4.17 5.03
CA PHE A 108 -2.42 3.00 4.13
C PHE A 108 -3.14 3.28 2.81
N ARG A 109 -4.23 4.05 2.87
CA ARG A 109 -4.96 4.48 1.68
C ARG A 109 -4.12 5.37 0.78
N ALA A 110 -3.42 6.36 1.34
CA ALA A 110 -2.49 7.22 0.60
C ALA A 110 -1.35 6.41 -0.03
N GLN A 111 -0.79 5.46 0.71
CA GLN A 111 0.24 4.56 0.20
C GLN A 111 -0.26 3.67 -0.95
N LEU A 112 -1.50 3.15 -0.86
CA LEU A 112 -2.14 2.41 -1.94
C LEU A 112 -2.36 3.27 -3.18
N MET A 113 -2.85 4.49 -3.00
CA MET A 113 -3.01 5.46 -4.09
C MET A 113 -1.68 5.74 -4.79
N THR A 114 -0.61 5.97 -4.01
CA THR A 114 0.74 6.18 -4.54
C THR A 114 1.26 4.97 -5.31
N ALA A 115 1.08 3.75 -4.76
CA ALA A 115 1.50 2.52 -5.41
C ALA A 115 0.76 2.28 -6.74
N LEU A 116 -0.55 2.50 -6.77
CA LEU A 116 -1.38 2.40 -7.96
C LEU A 116 -0.98 3.43 -9.02
N TRP A 117 -0.86 4.71 -8.63
CA TRP A 117 -0.49 5.79 -9.52
C TRP A 117 0.88 5.57 -10.18
N ARG A 118 1.92 5.29 -9.38
CA ARG A 118 3.26 4.99 -9.90
C ARG A 118 3.33 3.68 -10.70
N SER A 119 2.31 2.83 -10.61
CA SER A 119 2.14 1.64 -11.44
C SER A 119 1.30 1.88 -12.71
N HIS A 120 1.04 3.16 -13.08
CA HIS A 120 0.21 3.59 -14.21
C HIS A 120 -1.28 3.18 -14.08
N ARG A 121 -1.77 2.99 -12.86
CA ARG A 121 -3.16 2.66 -12.55
C ARG A 121 -3.88 3.87 -11.94
N ARG A 122 -3.79 5.02 -12.64
CA ARG A 122 -4.34 6.31 -12.17
C ARG A 122 -5.84 6.22 -11.81
N ALA A 123 -6.63 5.58 -12.66
CA ALA A 123 -8.07 5.46 -12.41
C ALA A 123 -8.38 4.68 -11.11
N ASP A 124 -7.59 3.65 -10.81
CA ASP A 124 -7.73 2.88 -9.57
C ASP A 124 -7.30 3.71 -8.35
N ALA A 125 -6.23 4.52 -8.47
CA ALA A 125 -5.82 5.44 -7.40
C ALA A 125 -6.90 6.47 -7.07
N LEU A 126 -7.51 7.09 -8.09
CA LEU A 126 -8.61 8.03 -7.90
C LEU A 126 -9.86 7.36 -7.29
N ARG A 127 -10.19 6.15 -7.72
CA ARG A 127 -11.28 5.37 -7.11
C ARG A 127 -11.02 5.12 -5.63
N THR A 128 -9.80 4.73 -5.26
CA THR A 128 -9.40 4.51 -3.86
C THR A 128 -9.60 5.76 -3.01
N PHE A 129 -9.35 6.95 -3.57
CA PHE A 129 -9.64 8.22 -2.88
C PHE A 129 -11.13 8.41 -2.61
N PHE A 130 -11.99 8.24 -3.65
CA PHE A 130 -13.42 8.47 -3.51
C PHE A 130 -14.07 7.48 -2.52
N GLU A 131 -13.69 6.20 -2.58
CA GLU A 131 -14.13 5.19 -1.60
C GLU A 131 -13.75 5.58 -0.17
N GLY A 132 -12.55 6.14 0.03
CA GLY A 132 -12.10 6.62 1.33
C GLY A 132 -12.89 7.84 1.82
N ARG A 133 -13.13 8.78 0.93
CA ARG A 133 -13.91 9.99 1.25
C ARG A 133 -15.35 9.65 1.66
N GLU A 134 -16.01 8.77 0.91
CA GLU A 134 -17.36 8.31 1.24
C GLU A 134 -17.38 7.62 2.61
N LEU A 135 -16.42 6.72 2.85
CA LEU A 135 -16.34 6.03 4.15
C LEU A 135 -16.12 6.99 5.33
N LEU A 136 -15.22 7.98 5.19
CA LEU A 136 -14.95 8.96 6.25
C LEU A 136 -16.17 9.84 6.52
N ALA A 137 -16.91 10.22 5.48
CA ALA A 137 -18.15 10.98 5.62
C ALA A 137 -19.23 10.15 6.31
N ASP A 138 -19.40 8.88 5.93
CA ASP A 138 -20.46 8.02 6.45
C ASP A 138 -20.19 7.57 7.90
N GLU A 139 -18.94 7.21 8.24
CA GLU A 139 -18.61 6.67 9.56
C GLU A 139 -18.29 7.75 10.60
N LEU A 140 -17.66 8.85 10.17
CA LEU A 140 -17.14 9.88 11.08
C LEU A 140 -17.72 11.26 10.82
N GLY A 141 -18.37 11.51 9.68
CA GLY A 141 -18.88 12.84 9.30
C GLY A 141 -17.75 13.84 9.01
N VAL A 142 -16.59 13.38 8.58
CA VAL A 142 -15.42 14.25 8.32
C VAL A 142 -14.95 14.14 6.87
N ASP A 143 -14.27 15.19 6.40
CA ASP A 143 -13.56 15.18 5.12
C ASP A 143 -12.21 14.45 5.24
N PRO A 144 -11.63 13.96 4.12
CA PRO A 144 -10.30 13.39 4.09
C PRO A 144 -9.23 14.36 4.61
N SER A 145 -8.18 13.80 5.23
CA SER A 145 -7.04 14.57 5.70
C SER A 145 -6.31 15.30 4.56
N PRO A 146 -5.51 16.35 4.87
CA PRO A 146 -4.66 17.02 3.90
C PRO A 146 -3.77 16.04 3.13
N LEU A 147 -3.24 15.01 3.79
CA LEU A 147 -2.42 13.97 3.14
C LEU A 147 -3.11 13.32 1.94
N LEU A 148 -4.39 12.93 2.07
CA LEU A 148 -5.13 12.31 0.98
C LEU A 148 -5.56 13.33 -0.07
N THR A 149 -5.94 14.53 0.35
CA THR A 149 -6.42 15.58 -0.55
C THR A 149 -5.29 16.10 -1.44
N GLU A 150 -4.12 16.39 -0.87
CA GLU A 150 -2.94 16.84 -1.60
C GLU A 150 -2.48 15.78 -2.62
N LEU A 151 -2.44 14.51 -2.20
CA LEU A 151 -2.11 13.40 -3.11
C LEU A 151 -3.13 13.25 -4.25
N TYR A 152 -4.43 13.42 -3.96
CA TYR A 152 -5.47 13.41 -4.98
C TYR A 152 -5.25 14.55 -6.00
N GLU A 153 -4.99 15.76 -5.51
CA GLU A 153 -4.74 16.93 -6.36
C GLU A 153 -3.49 16.72 -7.24
N GLU A 154 -2.41 16.15 -6.68
CA GLU A 154 -1.20 15.81 -7.41
C GLU A 154 -1.49 14.81 -8.53
N ILE A 155 -2.22 13.73 -8.23
CA ILE A 155 -2.63 12.72 -9.22
C ILE A 155 -3.50 13.33 -10.33
N VAL A 156 -4.39 14.26 -10.00
CA VAL A 156 -5.28 14.90 -10.99
C VAL A 156 -4.52 15.91 -11.85
N ALA A 157 -3.58 16.64 -11.27
CA ALA A 157 -2.81 17.67 -11.98
C ALA A 157 -1.83 17.08 -13.00
N GLU A 158 -1.40 15.81 -12.82
CA GLU A 158 -0.44 15.21 -13.75
C GLU A 158 -1.07 14.87 -15.10
N PRO A 159 -0.43 15.27 -16.23
CA PRO A 159 -0.87 14.92 -17.58
C PRO A 159 -0.94 13.39 -17.74
N ALA A 160 -1.78 12.90 -18.68
CA ALA A 160 -2.06 11.47 -18.89
C ALA A 160 -0.84 10.60 -19.25
N ASP A 161 0.35 11.17 -19.42
CA ASP A 161 1.59 10.47 -19.79
C ASP A 161 2.32 9.78 -18.62
N GLY A 162 1.81 9.88 -17.38
CA GLY A 162 2.29 9.14 -16.21
C GLY A 162 3.50 9.76 -15.49
N PRO A 163 3.72 9.39 -14.19
CA PRO A 163 4.79 9.92 -13.38
C PRO A 163 6.16 9.56 -13.93
N THR A 164 7.00 10.56 -14.15
CA THR A 164 8.42 10.34 -14.45
C THR A 164 9.12 9.85 -13.19
N VAL A 165 9.48 8.57 -13.13
CA VAL A 165 10.26 8.03 -12.01
C VAL A 165 11.65 8.68 -12.07
N PRO A 166 12.09 9.44 -11.05
CA PRO A 166 13.46 9.92 -11.00
C PRO A 166 14.40 8.72 -10.81
N GLY A 167 15.11 8.31 -11.86
CA GLY A 167 16.12 7.26 -11.78
C GLY A 167 16.04 6.12 -12.79
N ALA A 168 15.06 6.09 -13.69
CA ALA A 168 15.10 5.18 -14.84
C ALA A 168 16.01 5.79 -15.92
N SER A 169 17.29 5.48 -15.89
CA SER A 169 18.23 5.75 -16.98
C SER A 169 17.70 5.14 -18.27
N ALA A 170 17.32 5.98 -19.22
CA ALA A 170 16.96 5.60 -20.57
C ALA A 170 18.25 5.26 -21.35
N ASP A 171 18.74 4.03 -21.16
CA ASP A 171 19.72 3.40 -22.06
C ASP A 171 19.04 2.20 -22.73
N GLY A 172 18.28 2.50 -23.77
CA GLY A 172 17.83 1.54 -24.77
C GLY A 172 18.28 2.04 -26.14
N PRO A 173 18.80 1.15 -27.04
CA PRO A 173 19.41 1.56 -28.30
C PRO A 173 18.38 2.19 -29.25
N THR A 174 18.64 3.41 -29.62
CA THR A 174 18.00 4.11 -30.75
C THR A 174 18.35 3.42 -32.07
N GLY A 175 17.51 2.48 -32.48
CA GLY A 175 17.53 1.98 -33.86
C GLY A 175 16.64 2.87 -34.75
N PRO A 176 16.98 3.08 -36.03
CA PRO A 176 16.25 3.99 -36.91
C PRO A 176 14.85 3.48 -37.21
N VAL A 177 13.84 4.33 -36.94
CA VAL A 177 12.45 4.09 -37.27
C VAL A 177 12.27 4.15 -38.80
N GLY A 178 12.09 3.00 -39.42
CA GLY A 178 11.64 2.87 -40.79
C GLY A 178 10.15 3.27 -40.94
N PRO A 179 9.68 3.64 -42.14
CA PRO A 179 8.35 4.17 -42.34
C PRO A 179 7.26 3.15 -42.01
N ARG A 180 6.38 3.53 -41.08
CA ARG A 180 5.24 2.73 -40.63
C ARG A 180 4.21 2.60 -41.74
N ALA A 181 3.98 1.38 -42.22
CA ALA A 181 2.93 1.07 -43.20
C ALA A 181 1.53 1.37 -42.60
N PRO A 182 0.57 1.87 -43.36
CA PRO A 182 -0.78 2.16 -42.88
C PRO A 182 -1.51 0.86 -42.53
N ALA A 183 -2.15 0.85 -41.35
CA ALA A 183 -2.98 -0.26 -40.88
C ALA A 183 -4.18 -0.47 -41.83
N PRO A 184 -4.55 -1.73 -42.19
CA PRO A 184 -5.72 -1.98 -43.02
C PRO A 184 -7.01 -1.73 -42.26
N ALA A 185 -7.74 -0.70 -42.62
CA ALA A 185 -9.11 -0.48 -42.19
C ALA A 185 -10.03 -1.44 -42.96
N ARG A 186 -10.24 -2.64 -42.42
CA ARG A 186 -11.34 -3.51 -42.83
C ARG A 186 -11.92 -4.16 -41.60
N LEU A 187 -13.13 -3.73 -41.26
CA LEU A 187 -14.06 -4.48 -40.40
C LEU A 187 -14.44 -5.76 -41.12
N PRO A 188 -14.53 -6.93 -40.44
CA PRO A 188 -15.08 -8.15 -41.05
C PRO A 188 -16.57 -7.95 -41.38
N PRO A 189 -17.07 -8.54 -42.45
CA PRO A 189 -18.50 -8.48 -42.79
C PRO A 189 -19.32 -9.25 -41.74
N ASP A 190 -20.55 -8.77 -41.50
CA ASP A 190 -21.56 -9.26 -40.60
C ASP A 190 -21.63 -10.79 -40.51
N LEU A 191 -21.46 -11.33 -39.33
CA LEU A 191 -21.85 -12.71 -39.00
C LEU A 191 -23.37 -12.75 -38.88
N ALA A 192 -24.03 -13.13 -39.94
CA ALA A 192 -25.45 -13.55 -39.92
C ALA A 192 -25.52 -14.93 -39.31
N ASP A 193 -25.61 -15.01 -37.97
CA ASP A 193 -26.16 -16.16 -37.22
C ASP A 193 -26.02 -15.87 -35.71
N PHE A 194 -26.75 -14.86 -35.23
CA PHE A 194 -27.03 -14.74 -33.83
C PHE A 194 -28.52 -14.97 -33.58
N THR A 195 -28.92 -16.27 -33.58
CA THR A 195 -30.24 -16.69 -33.12
C THR A 195 -30.28 -16.59 -31.60
N GLY A 196 -30.63 -15.44 -31.11
CA GLY A 196 -30.95 -15.19 -29.71
C GLY A 196 -32.15 -16.04 -29.28
N ARG A 197 -31.99 -16.75 -28.15
CA ARG A 197 -33.08 -17.47 -27.47
C ARG A 197 -34.18 -16.50 -27.07
N ARG A 198 -35.25 -16.44 -27.84
CA ARG A 198 -36.59 -16.03 -27.39
C ARG A 198 -37.27 -17.29 -26.90
N THR A 199 -37.36 -17.46 -25.61
CA THR A 199 -38.45 -18.19 -24.91
C THR A 199 -38.04 -18.42 -23.46
N GLU A 200 -38.43 -17.50 -22.58
CA GLU A 200 -38.78 -17.81 -21.19
C GLU A 200 -39.30 -16.53 -20.51
N ALA A 201 -40.51 -16.14 -20.91
CA ALA A 201 -41.34 -15.21 -20.16
C ALA A 201 -42.79 -15.60 -20.41
N ALA A 202 -43.25 -16.67 -19.75
CA ALA A 202 -44.67 -16.96 -19.47
C ALA A 202 -44.78 -18.26 -18.67
N ARG A 203 -44.70 -18.18 -17.35
CA ARG A 203 -45.58 -18.92 -16.43
C ARG A 203 -45.35 -18.42 -14.97
#